data_22905005b10f275d57f208164facbb61
#
_entry.id   22905005b10f275d57f208164facbb61
#
_cell.length_a   1.000
_cell.length_b   1.000
_cell.length_c   1.000
_cell.angle_alpha   90.00
_cell.angle_beta   90.00
_cell.angle_gamma   90.00
#
_symmetry.space_group_name_H-M   'P 1'
#
loop_
_entity.id
_entity.type
_entity.pdbx_description
1 polymer ?
#
loop_
_entity_poly.entity_id
_entity_poly.type
_entity_poly.pdbx_seq_one_letter_code
_entity_poly.pdbx_strand_id
1 'polypeptide(L)'
;MDIHYKLFPHQKALLTSTENMIYLRAGRGSGKSYIASLMAVIALLQGKRVICLGQNFKAVSEVLMQECVNRLYEILKPDEFQVHKGMMKITYKKGTIYFASYETPDAIRGYTEISLAILDEAALADPEIMTILPFCMRGKGIVPKLVMISTPRGQNWLTRFVKENNVPLITATTKDNKFITEEQIALMRKSCVSESAWRREYFGEECEDVDNGTIFTSDMFEDAPKEGSTFTIGCDPAGFGRDFNCIVLRKGNSIEKYHKVQLATAKDLFAVIKAWIHEYGKQHLSAINIDAAYGASLYEVLMDSDYAGFTNLVSFGGGADEPSYANKRAEMYMKAKQFITEHGISGVDESAVNEFLSTKYVLNNRDKIQLIPKEDIKQAIGRSPDTADSIVLTFFTTDMPRGLGLERRERQSFYMD
;
A
#
# COMPACT_ATOMS: atom_id res chain seq x y z
N MET A 1 9.54 -31.18 -35.74
CA MET A 1 10.66 -30.75 -34.90
C MET A 1 10.26 -30.96 -33.45
N ASP A 2 10.86 -31.95 -32.80
CA ASP A 2 10.55 -32.22 -31.39
C ASP A 2 11.48 -31.40 -30.54
N ILE A 3 10.91 -30.44 -29.80
CA ILE A 3 11.65 -29.54 -28.93
C ILE A 3 11.42 -30.01 -27.50
N HIS A 4 12.50 -30.42 -26.82
CA HIS A 4 12.43 -30.88 -25.45
C HIS A 4 12.85 -29.78 -24.46
N TYR A 5 11.89 -29.21 -23.75
CA TYR A 5 12.17 -28.29 -22.65
C TYR A 5 12.21 -29.02 -21.30
N LYS A 6 13.25 -28.78 -20.51
CA LYS A 6 13.30 -29.22 -19.11
C LYS A 6 12.53 -28.22 -18.26
N LEU A 7 11.29 -28.55 -17.94
CA LEU A 7 10.41 -27.72 -17.11
C LEU A 7 10.44 -28.16 -15.66
N PHE A 8 10.38 -27.18 -14.76
CA PHE A 8 10.15 -27.45 -13.35
C PHE A 8 8.71 -27.92 -13.11
N PRO A 9 8.42 -28.62 -12.00
CA PRO A 9 7.08 -29.18 -11.76
C PRO A 9 5.93 -28.18 -11.89
N HIS A 10 6.06 -26.99 -11.31
CA HIS A 10 5.05 -25.93 -11.40
C HIS A 10 4.89 -25.38 -12.83
N GLN A 11 5.97 -25.27 -13.58
CA GLN A 11 5.92 -24.86 -14.99
C GLN A 11 5.21 -25.90 -15.85
N LYS A 12 5.51 -27.19 -15.62
CA LYS A 12 4.83 -28.29 -16.30
C LYS A 12 3.34 -28.28 -15.95
N ALA A 13 2.98 -28.16 -14.67
CA ALA A 13 1.60 -28.09 -14.23
C ALA A 13 0.83 -26.94 -14.88
N LEU A 14 1.45 -25.74 -15.00
CA LEU A 14 0.83 -24.58 -15.67
C LEU A 14 0.63 -24.84 -17.17
N LEU A 15 1.64 -25.38 -17.85
CA LEU A 15 1.60 -25.63 -19.28
C LEU A 15 0.55 -26.70 -19.66
N THR A 16 0.42 -27.74 -18.85
CA THR A 16 -0.49 -28.88 -19.12
C THR A 16 -1.89 -28.71 -18.54
N SER A 17 -2.12 -27.64 -17.78
CA SER A 17 -3.43 -27.34 -17.22
C SER A 17 -4.48 -27.14 -18.32
N THR A 18 -5.64 -27.74 -18.16
CA THR A 18 -6.82 -27.59 -19.03
C THR A 18 -7.75 -26.47 -18.58
N GLU A 19 -7.46 -25.83 -17.45
CA GLU A 19 -8.28 -24.76 -16.91
C GLU A 19 -8.28 -23.53 -17.81
N ASN A 20 -9.45 -22.91 -17.94
CA ASN A 20 -9.62 -21.70 -18.72
C ASN A 20 -9.05 -20.46 -18.01
N MET A 21 -8.97 -20.51 -16.69
CA MET A 21 -8.35 -19.49 -15.85
C MET A 21 -7.47 -20.17 -14.81
N ILE A 22 -6.24 -19.67 -14.64
CA ILE A 22 -5.29 -20.26 -13.68
C ILE A 22 -4.33 -19.18 -13.15
N TYR A 23 -3.96 -19.34 -11.89
CA TYR A 23 -3.01 -18.45 -11.23
C TYR A 23 -1.75 -19.21 -10.78
N LEU A 24 -0.58 -18.74 -11.22
CA LEU A 24 0.72 -19.15 -10.69
C LEU A 24 1.26 -18.09 -9.74
N ARG A 25 1.19 -18.37 -8.45
CA ARG A 25 1.80 -17.57 -7.40
C ARG A 25 3.17 -18.14 -7.04
N ALA A 26 4.23 -17.38 -7.21
CA ALA A 26 5.54 -17.93 -6.99
C ALA A 26 6.58 -16.88 -6.58
N GLY A 27 7.61 -17.33 -5.85
CA GLY A 27 8.74 -16.51 -5.48
C GLY A 27 9.49 -15.92 -6.67
N ARG A 28 10.27 -14.89 -6.44
CA ARG A 28 11.08 -14.23 -7.47
C ARG A 28 12.16 -15.20 -7.97
N GLY A 29 12.43 -15.20 -9.28
CA GLY A 29 13.42 -16.13 -9.88
C GLY A 29 12.93 -17.57 -10.05
N SER A 30 11.69 -17.93 -9.68
CA SER A 30 11.12 -19.27 -9.88
C SER A 30 10.90 -19.67 -11.36
N GLY A 31 11.07 -18.72 -12.30
CA GLY A 31 10.88 -18.96 -13.73
C GLY A 31 9.44 -18.71 -14.22
N LYS A 32 8.70 -17.81 -13.56
CA LYS A 32 7.35 -17.37 -13.99
C LYS A 32 7.32 -16.83 -15.42
N SER A 33 8.13 -15.81 -15.70
CA SER A 33 8.18 -15.16 -17.02
C SER A 33 8.72 -16.11 -18.10
N TYR A 34 9.59 -17.07 -17.71
CA TYR A 34 10.06 -18.15 -18.60
C TYR A 34 8.90 -19.00 -19.11
N ILE A 35 8.06 -19.52 -18.22
CA ILE A 35 6.93 -20.35 -18.66
C ILE A 35 5.87 -19.55 -19.40
N ALA A 36 5.64 -18.30 -19.00
CA ALA A 36 4.73 -17.38 -19.68
C ALA A 36 5.14 -17.16 -21.14
N SER A 37 6.40 -16.82 -21.39
CA SER A 37 6.94 -16.65 -22.76
C SER A 37 6.87 -17.93 -23.58
N LEU A 38 7.14 -19.08 -22.97
CA LEU A 38 7.03 -20.38 -23.65
C LEU A 38 5.59 -20.67 -24.07
N MET A 39 4.60 -20.44 -23.19
CA MET A 39 3.18 -20.62 -23.52
C MET A 39 2.74 -19.68 -24.64
N ALA A 40 3.18 -18.43 -24.61
CA ALA A 40 2.89 -17.46 -25.66
C ALA A 40 3.46 -17.90 -27.03
N VAL A 41 4.71 -18.37 -27.05
CA VAL A 41 5.36 -18.86 -28.27
C VAL A 41 4.69 -20.13 -28.80
N ILE A 42 4.35 -21.10 -27.96
CA ILE A 42 3.60 -22.29 -28.36
C ILE A 42 2.27 -21.91 -29.03
N ALA A 43 1.53 -20.99 -28.42
CA ALA A 43 0.26 -20.52 -28.97
C ALA A 43 0.46 -19.77 -30.31
N LEU A 44 1.50 -18.95 -30.43
CA LEU A 44 1.90 -18.29 -31.69
C LEU A 44 2.15 -19.32 -32.81
N LEU A 45 2.94 -20.36 -32.52
CA LEU A 45 3.27 -21.42 -33.49
C LEU A 45 2.02 -22.21 -33.93
N GLN A 46 1.02 -22.30 -33.07
CA GLN A 46 -0.29 -22.87 -33.36
C GLN A 46 -1.21 -21.94 -34.19
N GLY A 47 -0.72 -20.76 -34.58
CA GLY A 47 -1.49 -19.77 -35.33
C GLY A 47 -2.50 -19.00 -34.49
N LYS A 48 -2.37 -19.00 -33.16
CA LYS A 48 -3.28 -18.31 -32.21
C LYS A 48 -2.90 -16.86 -32.02
N ARG A 49 -3.87 -16.07 -31.55
CA ARG A 49 -3.66 -14.70 -31.12
C ARG A 49 -3.50 -14.68 -29.60
N VAL A 50 -2.41 -14.10 -29.14
CA VAL A 50 -2.02 -14.03 -27.73
C VAL A 50 -1.90 -12.57 -27.32
N ILE A 51 -2.26 -12.24 -26.09
CA ILE A 51 -1.93 -10.96 -25.46
C ILE A 51 -1.13 -11.20 -24.18
N CYS A 52 0.01 -10.53 -24.08
CA CYS A 52 0.86 -10.50 -22.89
C CYS A 52 0.80 -9.12 -22.27
N LEU A 53 0.42 -9.05 -21.01
CA LEU A 53 0.21 -7.81 -20.26
C LEU A 53 1.20 -7.74 -19.08
N GLY A 54 1.70 -6.55 -18.78
CA GLY A 54 2.57 -6.30 -17.62
C GLY A 54 2.48 -4.87 -17.14
N GLN A 55 3.27 -4.53 -16.10
CA GLN A 55 3.15 -3.28 -15.38
C GLN A 55 3.22 -2.03 -16.29
N ASN A 56 4.21 -1.96 -17.15
CA ASN A 56 4.39 -0.85 -18.10
C ASN A 56 5.04 -1.35 -19.40
N PHE A 57 5.00 -0.54 -20.44
CA PHE A 57 5.55 -0.92 -21.75
C PHE A 57 7.02 -1.29 -21.70
N LYS A 58 7.83 -0.64 -20.87
CA LYS A 58 9.26 -0.95 -20.73
C LYS A 58 9.45 -2.36 -20.16
N ALA A 59 8.79 -2.69 -19.06
CA ALA A 59 8.88 -4.00 -18.43
C ALA A 59 8.41 -5.12 -19.38
N VAL A 60 7.29 -4.93 -20.06
CA VAL A 60 6.75 -5.91 -21.02
C VAL A 60 7.70 -6.11 -22.21
N SER A 61 8.27 -5.03 -22.73
CA SER A 61 9.20 -5.07 -23.86
C SER A 61 10.54 -5.72 -23.51
N GLU A 62 11.13 -5.33 -22.39
CA GLU A 62 12.47 -5.80 -21.99
C GLU A 62 12.47 -7.21 -21.40
N VAL A 63 11.33 -7.67 -20.85
CA VAL A 63 11.24 -9.00 -20.25
C VAL A 63 10.45 -9.95 -21.11
N LEU A 64 9.12 -9.82 -21.18
CA LEU A 64 8.28 -10.82 -21.87
C LEU A 64 8.51 -10.89 -23.37
N MET A 65 8.58 -9.72 -24.04
CA MET A 65 8.76 -9.69 -25.48
C MET A 65 10.15 -10.21 -25.86
N GLN A 66 11.19 -9.80 -25.14
CA GLN A 66 12.55 -10.26 -25.39
C GLN A 66 12.69 -11.77 -25.12
N GLU A 67 12.07 -12.29 -24.06
CA GLU A 67 12.02 -13.73 -23.80
C GLU A 67 11.30 -14.51 -24.90
N CYS A 68 10.20 -14.00 -25.43
CA CYS A 68 9.51 -14.61 -26.58
C CYS A 68 10.42 -14.62 -27.82
N VAL A 69 11.12 -13.53 -28.09
CA VAL A 69 12.08 -13.43 -29.23
C VAL A 69 13.22 -14.41 -29.05
N ASN A 70 13.82 -14.50 -27.87
CA ASN A 70 14.91 -15.45 -27.59
C ASN A 70 14.46 -16.89 -27.88
N ARG A 71 13.26 -17.28 -27.43
CA ARG A 71 12.72 -18.62 -27.69
C ARG A 71 12.41 -18.88 -29.14
N LEU A 72 11.96 -17.88 -29.89
CA LEU A 72 11.72 -18.02 -31.32
C LEU A 72 13.05 -18.27 -32.07
N TYR A 73 14.13 -17.61 -31.67
CA TYR A 73 15.46 -17.88 -32.27
C TYR A 73 16.01 -19.28 -31.94
N GLU A 74 15.57 -19.91 -30.84
CA GLU A 74 15.89 -21.31 -30.54
C GLU A 74 15.20 -22.30 -31.50
N ILE A 75 14.09 -21.88 -32.15
CA ILE A 75 13.18 -22.76 -32.89
C ILE A 75 13.14 -22.43 -34.39
N LEU A 76 13.20 -21.15 -34.74
CA LEU A 76 12.98 -20.61 -36.08
C LEU A 76 14.21 -19.82 -36.57
N LYS A 77 14.32 -19.70 -37.86
CA LYS A 77 15.30 -18.77 -38.46
C LYS A 77 14.79 -17.32 -38.33
N PRO A 78 15.72 -16.34 -38.35
CA PRO A 78 15.36 -14.92 -38.18
C PRO A 78 14.37 -14.37 -39.22
N ASP A 79 14.32 -14.94 -40.38
CA ASP A 79 13.46 -14.55 -41.51
C ASP A 79 12.06 -15.21 -41.48
N GLU A 80 11.82 -16.17 -40.58
CA GLU A 80 10.55 -16.89 -40.48
C GLU A 80 9.49 -16.16 -39.63
N PHE A 81 9.89 -15.23 -38.80
CA PHE A 81 8.97 -14.44 -37.94
C PHE A 81 9.33 -12.96 -37.96
N GLN A 82 8.39 -12.11 -37.59
CA GLN A 82 8.60 -10.66 -37.60
C GLN A 82 8.36 -10.05 -36.19
N VAL A 83 9.28 -9.18 -35.77
CA VAL A 83 9.20 -8.43 -34.52
C VAL A 83 8.92 -6.97 -34.85
N HIS A 84 7.74 -6.49 -34.48
CA HIS A 84 7.30 -5.12 -34.73
C HIS A 84 7.38 -4.32 -33.40
N LYS A 85 8.59 -3.82 -33.06
CA LYS A 85 8.83 -3.11 -31.80
C LYS A 85 7.90 -1.90 -31.60
N GLY A 86 7.71 -1.08 -32.63
CA GLY A 86 6.83 0.08 -32.55
C GLY A 86 5.34 -0.24 -32.38
N MET A 87 4.91 -1.44 -32.79
CA MET A 87 3.54 -1.93 -32.62
C MET A 87 3.40 -2.90 -31.45
N MET A 88 4.46 -3.14 -30.69
CA MET A 88 4.49 -4.05 -29.56
C MET A 88 3.86 -5.42 -29.92
N LYS A 89 4.31 -6.06 -31.02
CA LYS A 89 3.79 -7.36 -31.44
C LYS A 89 4.85 -8.21 -32.15
N ILE A 90 4.64 -9.53 -32.06
CA ILE A 90 5.39 -10.54 -32.83
C ILE A 90 4.39 -11.30 -33.71
N THR A 91 4.76 -11.58 -34.97
CA THR A 91 3.92 -12.32 -35.88
C THR A 91 4.68 -13.52 -36.47
N TYR A 92 3.96 -14.64 -36.61
CA TYR A 92 4.44 -15.85 -37.30
C TYR A 92 3.26 -16.50 -38.02
N LYS A 93 3.32 -16.60 -39.32
CA LYS A 93 2.21 -17.12 -40.15
C LYS A 93 0.89 -16.43 -39.79
N LYS A 94 -0.09 -17.19 -39.29
CA LYS A 94 -1.40 -16.66 -38.84
C LYS A 94 -1.42 -16.22 -37.35
N GLY A 95 -0.38 -16.60 -36.59
CA GLY A 95 -0.30 -16.28 -35.16
C GLY A 95 0.22 -14.88 -34.90
N THR A 96 -0.20 -14.32 -33.78
CA THR A 96 0.28 -12.99 -33.30
C THR A 96 0.36 -12.98 -31.80
N ILE A 97 1.46 -12.48 -31.23
CA ILE A 97 1.55 -12.08 -29.83
C ILE A 97 1.52 -10.56 -29.76
N TYR A 98 0.60 -10.00 -29.02
CA TYR A 98 0.52 -8.58 -28.66
C TYR A 98 1.10 -8.38 -27.26
N PHE A 99 1.74 -7.24 -27.06
CA PHE A 99 2.30 -6.83 -25.77
C PHE A 99 1.69 -5.50 -25.37
N ALA A 100 1.11 -5.41 -24.19
CA ALA A 100 0.45 -4.21 -23.69
C ALA A 100 0.74 -4.00 -22.19
N SER A 101 0.44 -2.82 -21.68
CA SER A 101 0.66 -2.49 -20.27
C SER A 101 -0.66 -2.30 -19.52
N TYR A 102 -0.60 -2.41 -18.19
CA TYR A 102 -1.74 -2.11 -17.30
C TYR A 102 -2.02 -0.61 -17.19
N GLU A 103 -1.07 0.26 -17.57
CA GLU A 103 -1.23 1.72 -17.47
C GLU A 103 -2.39 2.28 -18.29
N THR A 104 -2.79 1.57 -19.33
CA THR A 104 -3.89 1.99 -20.22
C THR A 104 -4.85 0.83 -20.49
N PRO A 105 -5.69 0.45 -19.50
CA PRO A 105 -6.62 -0.67 -19.65
C PRO A 105 -7.56 -0.54 -20.86
N ASP A 106 -8.04 0.67 -21.16
CA ASP A 106 -8.91 0.93 -22.29
C ASP A 106 -8.28 0.63 -23.66
N ALA A 107 -6.96 0.76 -23.80
CA ALA A 107 -6.26 0.42 -25.04
C ALA A 107 -6.38 -1.07 -25.40
N ILE A 108 -6.68 -1.92 -24.42
CA ILE A 108 -6.84 -3.36 -24.62
C ILE A 108 -8.18 -3.70 -25.29
N ARG A 109 -9.20 -2.85 -25.17
CA ARG A 109 -10.55 -3.04 -25.75
C ARG A 109 -10.53 -3.25 -27.28
N GLY A 110 -9.49 -2.75 -27.95
CA GLY A 110 -9.31 -2.92 -29.40
C GLY A 110 -8.88 -4.31 -29.85
N TYR A 111 -8.41 -5.17 -28.95
CA TYR A 111 -8.00 -6.53 -29.31
C TYR A 111 -9.21 -7.47 -29.38
N THR A 112 -9.18 -8.37 -30.34
CA THR A 112 -10.25 -9.37 -30.56
C THR A 112 -9.66 -10.73 -30.87
N GLU A 113 -10.47 -11.77 -30.65
CA GLU A 113 -10.09 -13.16 -30.98
C GLU A 113 -8.82 -13.63 -30.25
N ILE A 114 -8.58 -13.14 -29.04
CA ILE A 114 -7.48 -13.57 -28.20
C ILE A 114 -7.78 -14.98 -27.65
N SER A 115 -6.91 -15.93 -27.95
CA SER A 115 -7.03 -17.32 -27.45
C SER A 115 -6.31 -17.51 -26.12
N LEU A 116 -5.24 -16.75 -25.88
CA LEU A 116 -4.45 -16.81 -24.65
C LEU A 116 -4.14 -15.39 -24.18
N ALA A 117 -4.51 -15.08 -22.96
CA ALA A 117 -4.10 -13.86 -22.25
C ALA A 117 -3.16 -14.25 -21.10
N ILE A 118 -2.04 -13.55 -20.99
CA ILE A 118 -1.04 -13.73 -19.93
C ILE A 118 -0.87 -12.42 -19.22
N LEU A 119 -1.12 -12.41 -17.91
CA LEU A 119 -0.92 -11.27 -17.01
C LEU A 119 0.34 -11.51 -16.18
N ASP A 120 1.43 -10.81 -16.51
CA ASP A 120 2.68 -10.87 -15.75
C ASP A 120 2.64 -9.84 -14.62
N GLU A 121 3.08 -10.23 -13.43
CA GLU A 121 2.94 -9.48 -12.18
C GLU A 121 1.49 -8.98 -11.98
N ALA A 122 0.55 -9.90 -12.16
CA ALA A 122 -0.90 -9.62 -12.16
C ALA A 122 -1.40 -8.89 -10.90
N ALA A 123 -0.74 -9.05 -9.76
CA ALA A 123 -1.07 -8.32 -8.53
C ALA A 123 -0.95 -6.79 -8.66
N LEU A 124 -0.21 -6.29 -9.67
CA LEU A 124 -0.02 -4.86 -9.96
C LEU A 124 -1.05 -4.30 -10.95
N ALA A 125 -1.85 -5.16 -11.57
CA ALA A 125 -2.86 -4.73 -12.53
C ALA A 125 -4.03 -4.03 -11.84
N ASP A 126 -4.67 -3.11 -12.57
CA ASP A 126 -5.98 -2.60 -12.19
C ASP A 126 -7.02 -3.73 -12.31
N PRO A 127 -7.89 -3.96 -11.31
CA PRO A 127 -8.95 -4.97 -11.37
C PRO A 127 -9.86 -4.85 -12.61
N GLU A 128 -10.01 -3.66 -13.18
CA GLU A 128 -10.82 -3.41 -14.38
C GLU A 128 -10.35 -4.27 -15.58
N ILE A 129 -9.08 -4.66 -15.62
CA ILE A 129 -8.54 -5.54 -16.65
C ILE A 129 -9.33 -6.86 -16.74
N MET A 130 -9.80 -7.38 -15.59
CA MET A 130 -10.60 -8.60 -15.53
C MET A 130 -12.00 -8.43 -16.11
N THR A 131 -12.50 -7.20 -16.17
CA THR A 131 -13.75 -6.87 -16.87
C THR A 131 -13.54 -6.78 -18.38
N ILE A 132 -12.39 -6.29 -18.83
CA ILE A 132 -12.12 -6.02 -20.25
C ILE A 132 -11.68 -7.28 -21.02
N LEU A 133 -10.74 -8.05 -20.45
CA LEU A 133 -10.09 -9.17 -21.14
C LEU A 133 -11.06 -10.23 -21.68
N PRO A 134 -12.10 -10.69 -20.96
CA PRO A 134 -13.02 -11.70 -21.48
C PRO A 134 -13.70 -11.27 -22.79
N PHE A 135 -13.98 -9.96 -22.95
CA PHE A 135 -14.55 -9.43 -24.19
C PHE A 135 -13.55 -9.43 -25.36
N CYS A 136 -12.24 -9.37 -25.10
CA CYS A 136 -11.20 -9.52 -26.09
C CYS A 136 -11.00 -11.00 -26.53
N MET A 137 -11.41 -11.94 -25.67
CA MET A 137 -11.21 -13.38 -25.84
C MET A 137 -12.40 -14.09 -26.52
N ARG A 138 -13.33 -13.34 -27.09
CA ARG A 138 -14.47 -13.87 -27.83
C ARG A 138 -14.13 -14.15 -29.30
N GLY A 139 -14.72 -15.17 -29.88
CA GLY A 139 -14.59 -15.50 -31.31
C GLY A 139 -15.05 -16.90 -31.62
N LYS A 140 -15.36 -17.18 -32.90
CA LYS A 140 -15.81 -18.50 -33.34
C LYS A 140 -14.68 -19.52 -33.22
N GLY A 141 -14.91 -20.60 -32.48
CA GLY A 141 -13.94 -21.68 -32.29
C GLY A 141 -12.79 -21.34 -31.32
N ILE A 142 -12.88 -20.24 -30.59
CA ILE A 142 -11.88 -19.87 -29.59
C ILE A 142 -12.24 -20.51 -28.25
N VAL A 143 -11.28 -21.26 -27.69
CA VAL A 143 -11.30 -21.68 -26.29
C VAL A 143 -10.35 -20.73 -25.56
N PRO A 144 -10.90 -19.77 -24.78
CA PRO A 144 -10.09 -18.78 -24.11
C PRO A 144 -9.29 -19.39 -22.95
N LYS A 145 -8.04 -18.95 -22.78
CA LYS A 145 -7.23 -19.29 -21.61
C LYS A 145 -6.62 -18.03 -21.02
N LEU A 146 -6.88 -17.78 -19.76
CA LEU A 146 -6.33 -16.66 -18.99
C LEU A 146 -5.33 -17.20 -17.96
N VAL A 147 -4.10 -16.76 -18.06
CA VAL A 147 -3.01 -17.13 -17.14
C VAL A 147 -2.56 -15.88 -16.40
N MET A 148 -2.67 -15.93 -15.09
CA MET A 148 -2.15 -14.90 -14.20
C MET A 148 -0.88 -15.43 -13.55
N ILE A 149 0.18 -14.65 -13.54
CA ILE A 149 1.43 -14.98 -12.83
C ILE A 149 1.85 -13.79 -11.99
N SER A 150 2.25 -14.01 -10.76
CA SER A 150 2.71 -12.94 -9.87
C SER A 150 3.55 -13.45 -8.70
N THR A 151 4.43 -12.59 -8.23
CA THR A 151 4.89 -12.63 -6.84
C THR A 151 3.79 -12.06 -5.97
N PRO A 152 3.44 -12.66 -4.82
CA PRO A 152 2.38 -12.15 -3.96
C PRO A 152 2.69 -10.76 -3.41
N ARG A 153 1.65 -9.97 -3.18
CA ARG A 153 1.75 -8.60 -2.67
C ARG A 153 0.69 -8.33 -1.59
N GLY A 154 0.71 -9.19 -0.55
CA GLY A 154 -0.26 -9.09 0.56
C GLY A 154 -1.72 -9.32 0.11
N GLN A 155 -2.66 -8.92 0.95
CA GLN A 155 -4.09 -8.98 0.66
C GLN A 155 -4.47 -7.89 -0.36
N ASN A 156 -4.55 -8.28 -1.63
CA ASN A 156 -4.89 -7.38 -2.72
C ASN A 156 -6.09 -7.88 -3.53
N TRP A 157 -6.45 -7.16 -4.58
CA TRP A 157 -7.56 -7.50 -5.44
C TRP A 157 -7.43 -8.91 -6.05
N LEU A 158 -6.21 -9.31 -6.46
CA LEU A 158 -5.97 -10.61 -7.10
C LEU A 158 -6.19 -11.77 -6.12
N THR A 159 -5.71 -11.64 -4.88
CA THR A 159 -5.94 -12.63 -3.82
C THR A 159 -7.42 -12.84 -3.56
N ARG A 160 -8.19 -11.73 -3.46
CA ARG A 160 -9.65 -11.78 -3.29
C ARG A 160 -10.32 -12.41 -4.52
N PHE A 161 -9.98 -11.93 -5.72
CA PHE A 161 -10.53 -12.43 -6.98
C PHE A 161 -10.34 -13.95 -7.13
N VAL A 162 -9.12 -14.44 -6.88
CA VAL A 162 -8.77 -15.87 -6.96
C VAL A 162 -9.60 -16.69 -5.98
N LYS A 163 -9.78 -16.21 -4.75
CA LYS A 163 -10.57 -16.89 -3.71
C LYS A 163 -12.07 -16.89 -4.04
N GLU A 164 -12.63 -15.74 -4.40
CA GLU A 164 -14.06 -15.58 -4.69
C GLU A 164 -14.50 -16.37 -5.93
N ASN A 165 -13.64 -16.48 -6.93
CA ASN A 165 -13.93 -17.19 -8.18
C ASN A 165 -13.38 -18.62 -8.22
N ASN A 166 -12.85 -19.15 -7.10
CA ASN A 166 -12.25 -20.47 -7.01
C ASN A 166 -11.25 -20.77 -8.14
N VAL A 167 -10.40 -19.78 -8.49
CA VAL A 167 -9.41 -19.94 -9.54
C VAL A 167 -8.34 -20.94 -9.11
N PRO A 168 -8.04 -21.97 -9.91
CA PRO A 168 -6.97 -22.91 -9.64
C PRO A 168 -5.63 -22.21 -9.41
N LEU A 169 -4.99 -22.55 -8.28
CA LEU A 169 -3.73 -21.94 -7.83
C LEU A 169 -2.60 -22.96 -7.92
N ILE A 170 -1.53 -22.57 -8.61
CA ILE A 170 -0.23 -23.26 -8.55
C ILE A 170 0.71 -22.38 -7.72
N THR A 171 1.46 -23.00 -6.82
CA THR A 171 2.47 -22.31 -6.00
C THR A 171 3.86 -22.83 -6.31
N ALA A 172 4.86 -21.94 -6.22
CA ALA A 172 6.26 -22.30 -6.32
C ALA A 172 7.16 -21.36 -5.53
N THR A 173 8.31 -21.84 -5.15
CA THR A 173 9.33 -21.09 -4.43
C THR A 173 10.51 -20.76 -5.35
N THR A 174 11.37 -19.85 -4.93
CA THR A 174 12.65 -19.59 -5.59
C THR A 174 13.54 -20.84 -5.63
N LYS A 175 13.43 -21.69 -4.59
CA LYS A 175 14.20 -22.96 -4.48
C LYS A 175 13.83 -23.99 -5.55
N ASP A 176 12.63 -23.92 -6.11
CA ASP A 176 12.20 -24.83 -7.18
C ASP A 176 12.99 -24.60 -8.46
N ASN A 177 13.64 -23.44 -8.60
CA ASN A 177 14.59 -23.17 -9.69
C ASN A 177 15.99 -23.68 -9.32
N LYS A 178 16.33 -24.85 -9.86
CA LYS A 178 17.61 -25.52 -9.62
C LYS A 178 18.83 -24.82 -10.22
N PHE A 179 18.64 -23.75 -10.98
CA PHE A 179 19.75 -22.94 -11.50
C PHE A 179 20.21 -21.87 -10.53
N ILE A 180 19.48 -21.64 -9.43
CA ILE A 180 19.86 -20.69 -8.37
C ILE A 180 20.70 -21.44 -7.36
N THR A 181 21.93 -20.94 -7.11
CA THR A 181 22.88 -21.57 -6.17
C THR A 181 22.58 -21.22 -4.72
N GLU A 182 23.09 -22.00 -3.79
CA GLU A 182 22.93 -21.73 -2.34
C GLU A 182 23.60 -20.40 -1.94
N GLU A 183 24.71 -20.01 -2.59
CA GLU A 183 25.37 -18.72 -2.37
C GLU A 183 24.47 -17.55 -2.79
N GLN A 184 23.76 -17.69 -3.92
CA GLN A 184 22.79 -16.69 -4.37
C GLN A 184 21.61 -16.60 -3.42
N ILE A 185 21.11 -17.73 -2.92
CA ILE A 185 20.03 -17.77 -1.92
C ILE A 185 20.49 -17.09 -0.61
N ALA A 186 21.72 -17.38 -0.15
CA ALA A 186 22.29 -16.77 1.05
C ALA A 186 22.42 -15.23 0.90
N LEU A 187 22.84 -14.76 -0.29
CA LEU A 187 22.90 -13.33 -0.59
C LEU A 187 21.50 -12.70 -0.57
N MET A 188 20.52 -13.32 -1.24
CA MET A 188 19.12 -12.86 -1.25
C MET A 188 18.57 -12.77 0.19
N ARG A 189 18.84 -13.79 1.02
CA ARG A 189 18.40 -13.81 2.41
C ARG A 189 19.01 -12.68 3.23
N LYS A 190 20.31 -12.46 3.09
CA LYS A 190 21.06 -11.39 3.79
C LYS A 190 20.59 -9.99 3.36
N SER A 191 20.14 -9.84 2.11
CA SER A 191 19.70 -8.57 1.55
C SER A 191 18.22 -8.27 1.83
N CYS A 192 17.44 -9.24 2.33
CA CYS A 192 16.04 -9.01 2.68
C CYS A 192 15.93 -8.16 3.95
N VAL A 193 15.14 -7.11 3.84
CA VAL A 193 14.95 -6.12 4.91
C VAL A 193 14.03 -6.64 6.04
N SER A 194 13.21 -7.67 5.78
CA SER A 194 12.29 -8.25 6.77
C SER A 194 12.01 -9.73 6.50
N GLU A 195 11.46 -10.43 7.50
CA GLU A 195 11.03 -11.82 7.36
C GLU A 195 9.84 -11.94 6.40
N SER A 196 8.90 -11.02 6.44
CA SER A 196 7.74 -11.00 5.52
C SER A 196 8.18 -10.79 4.07
N ALA A 197 9.14 -9.88 3.82
CA ALA A 197 9.74 -9.70 2.50
C ALA A 197 10.42 -10.99 2.02
N TRP A 198 11.14 -11.68 2.89
CA TRP A 198 11.77 -12.97 2.56
C TRP A 198 10.71 -14.03 2.21
N ARG A 199 9.68 -14.19 3.03
CA ARG A 199 8.60 -15.15 2.80
C ARG A 199 7.88 -14.88 1.49
N ARG A 200 7.61 -13.62 1.18
CA ARG A 200 6.99 -13.21 -0.07
C ARG A 200 7.88 -13.46 -1.28
N GLU A 201 9.10 -12.91 -1.27
CA GLU A 201 9.98 -12.93 -2.44
C GLU A 201 10.57 -14.32 -2.71
N TYR A 202 10.87 -15.10 -1.67
CA TYR A 202 11.49 -16.40 -1.79
C TYR A 202 10.49 -17.56 -1.84
N PHE A 203 9.54 -17.60 -0.89
CA PHE A 203 8.58 -18.69 -0.82
C PHE A 203 7.32 -18.46 -1.64
N GLY A 204 7.08 -17.25 -2.13
CA GLY A 204 5.83 -16.93 -2.82
C GLY A 204 4.61 -17.00 -1.91
N GLU A 205 4.80 -16.74 -0.61
CA GLU A 205 3.73 -16.77 0.38
C GLU A 205 2.97 -15.44 0.40
N GLU A 206 1.65 -15.51 0.52
CA GLU A 206 0.84 -14.35 0.88
C GLU A 206 1.06 -14.06 2.36
N CYS A 207 2.05 -13.26 2.64
CA CYS A 207 2.17 -12.65 3.95
C CYS A 207 1.27 -11.42 3.97
N GLU A 208 0.52 -11.21 5.01
CA GLU A 208 0.02 -9.88 5.30
C GLU A 208 1.25 -8.99 5.39
N ASP A 209 1.39 -8.11 4.42
CA ASP A 209 2.51 -7.19 4.40
C ASP A 209 2.31 -6.19 5.53
N VAL A 210 2.88 -6.49 6.67
CA VAL A 210 3.30 -5.46 7.61
C VAL A 210 4.18 -4.43 6.88
N ASP A 211 4.78 -4.81 5.75
CA ASP A 211 5.71 -4.00 4.94
C ASP A 211 5.10 -3.27 3.73
N ASN A 212 3.83 -3.41 3.41
CA ASN A 212 3.16 -2.56 2.39
C ASN A 212 2.88 -1.14 2.92
N GLY A 213 3.71 -0.67 3.83
CA GLY A 213 3.48 0.61 4.46
C GLY A 213 2.29 0.61 5.42
N THR A 214 1.73 -0.55 5.75
CA THR A 214 0.67 -0.67 6.74
C THR A 214 1.21 -0.28 8.12
N ILE A 215 0.63 0.73 8.71
CA ILE A 215 1.01 1.19 10.04
C ILE A 215 0.15 0.49 11.09
N PHE A 216 -1.15 0.37 10.84
CA PHE A 216 -2.14 -0.17 11.77
C PHE A 216 -2.90 -1.33 11.15
N THR A 217 -3.27 -2.29 12.01
CA THR A 217 -4.14 -3.43 11.69
C THR A 217 -5.41 -3.36 12.54
N SER A 218 -6.48 -4.01 12.12
CA SER A 218 -7.79 -3.90 12.79
C SER A 218 -7.77 -4.43 14.23
N ASP A 219 -6.99 -5.47 14.49
CA ASP A 219 -6.80 -6.06 15.82
C ASP A 219 -6.18 -5.08 16.83
N MET A 220 -5.42 -4.10 16.37
CA MET A 220 -4.85 -3.06 17.25
C MET A 220 -5.91 -2.13 17.87
N PHE A 221 -7.13 -2.13 17.32
CA PHE A 221 -8.25 -1.31 17.76
C PHE A 221 -9.34 -2.12 18.49
N GLU A 222 -9.05 -3.37 18.86
CA GLU A 222 -9.93 -4.10 19.77
C GLU A 222 -9.92 -3.45 21.16
N ASP A 223 -11.11 -3.42 21.81
CA ASP A 223 -11.27 -2.73 23.08
C ASP A 223 -10.29 -3.26 24.15
N ALA A 224 -9.39 -2.38 24.58
CA ALA A 224 -8.45 -2.64 25.65
C ALA A 224 -8.99 -2.16 27.00
N PRO A 225 -8.54 -2.74 28.12
CA PRO A 225 -8.87 -2.20 29.46
C PRO A 225 -8.45 -0.73 29.56
N LYS A 226 -9.37 0.12 30.06
CA LYS A 226 -9.11 1.56 30.19
C LYS A 226 -8.13 1.84 31.32
N GLU A 227 -7.05 2.52 31.00
CA GLU A 227 -5.99 2.88 31.93
C GLU A 227 -5.66 4.38 31.85
N GLY A 228 -5.17 4.93 32.93
CA GLY A 228 -4.69 6.31 33.01
C GLY A 228 -5.71 7.32 33.57
N SER A 229 -5.20 8.35 34.22
CA SER A 229 -6.00 9.40 34.92
C SER A 229 -5.90 10.75 34.24
N THR A 230 -4.87 11.00 33.46
CA THR A 230 -4.66 12.29 32.77
C THR A 230 -5.23 12.23 31.35
N PHE A 231 -5.60 13.41 30.83
CA PHE A 231 -6.12 13.49 29.45
C PHE A 231 -5.39 14.52 28.62
N THR A 232 -5.39 14.27 27.32
CA THR A 232 -4.82 15.12 26.27
C THR A 232 -5.90 15.41 25.22
N ILE A 233 -5.92 16.64 24.71
CA ILE A 233 -6.82 17.05 23.64
C ILE A 233 -5.99 17.22 22.37
N GLY A 234 -6.40 16.58 21.28
CA GLY A 234 -5.89 16.78 19.94
C GLY A 234 -6.92 17.50 19.08
N CYS A 235 -6.49 18.49 18.33
CA CYS A 235 -7.36 19.28 17.48
C CYS A 235 -6.72 19.47 16.09
N ASP A 236 -7.42 19.03 15.07
CA ASP A 236 -7.11 19.28 13.65
C ASP A 236 -8.18 20.24 13.07
N PRO A 237 -7.93 21.55 13.11
CA PRO A 237 -8.83 22.53 12.53
C PRO A 237 -8.79 22.49 11.02
N ALA A 238 -9.94 22.59 10.36
CA ALA A 238 -10.05 22.66 8.90
C ALA A 238 -10.02 24.11 8.41
N GLY A 239 -9.53 24.28 7.17
CA GLY A 239 -9.67 25.53 6.45
C GLY A 239 -11.10 25.76 5.90
N PHE A 240 -11.24 26.77 5.05
CA PHE A 240 -12.50 27.01 4.34
C PHE A 240 -12.72 25.92 3.28
N GLY A 241 -13.64 24.98 3.55
CA GLY A 241 -13.92 23.89 2.62
C GLY A 241 -14.90 22.84 3.14
N ARG A 242 -14.80 21.64 2.58
CA ARG A 242 -15.64 20.48 2.95
C ARG A 242 -15.04 19.62 4.07
N ASP A 243 -13.81 19.88 4.49
CA ASP A 243 -13.14 19.11 5.52
C ASP A 243 -13.68 19.49 6.92
N PHE A 244 -13.52 18.61 7.88
CA PHE A 244 -14.08 18.78 9.21
C PHE A 244 -13.03 19.33 10.19
N ASN A 245 -13.42 20.27 11.03
CA ASN A 245 -12.70 20.55 12.29
C ASN A 245 -12.94 19.37 13.22
N CYS A 246 -11.90 18.72 13.65
CA CYS A 246 -11.99 17.57 14.53
C CYS A 246 -11.26 17.83 15.86
N ILE A 247 -11.94 17.58 16.98
CA ILE A 247 -11.36 17.63 18.32
C ILE A 247 -11.56 16.26 18.95
N VAL A 248 -10.52 15.73 19.58
CA VAL A 248 -10.54 14.44 20.27
C VAL A 248 -9.98 14.60 21.68
N LEU A 249 -10.64 14.00 22.66
CA LEU A 249 -10.12 13.87 24.02
C LEU A 249 -9.73 12.42 24.27
N ARG A 250 -8.44 12.19 24.55
CA ARG A 250 -7.90 10.90 24.98
C ARG A 250 -7.53 10.95 26.45
N LYS A 251 -8.07 10.02 27.25
CA LYS A 251 -7.72 9.83 28.66
C LYS A 251 -6.97 8.50 28.82
N GLY A 252 -5.70 8.59 29.20
CA GLY A 252 -4.85 7.39 29.22
C GLY A 252 -4.80 6.71 27.84
N ASN A 253 -5.29 5.48 27.76
CA ASN A 253 -5.41 4.71 26.52
C ASN A 253 -6.84 4.66 25.94
N SER A 254 -7.75 5.54 26.40
CA SER A 254 -9.14 5.57 25.93
C SER A 254 -9.49 6.87 25.23
N ILE A 255 -10.12 6.79 24.07
CA ILE A 255 -10.75 7.95 23.43
C ILE A 255 -12.14 8.13 24.04
N GLU A 256 -12.31 9.22 24.75
CA GLU A 256 -13.53 9.48 25.55
C GLU A 256 -14.51 10.40 24.81
N LYS A 257 -14.00 11.30 23.98
CA LYS A 257 -14.85 12.28 23.28
C LYS A 257 -14.33 12.60 21.88
N TYR A 258 -15.30 12.82 21.01
CA TYR A 258 -15.11 13.35 19.65
C TYR A 258 -16.00 14.57 19.46
N HIS A 259 -15.48 15.58 18.78
CA HIS A 259 -16.27 16.67 18.23
C HIS A 259 -15.84 16.90 16.79
N LYS A 260 -16.76 16.72 15.86
CA LYS A 260 -16.52 16.83 14.44
C LYS A 260 -17.55 17.78 13.84
N VAL A 261 -17.11 18.90 13.31
CA VAL A 261 -17.96 19.95 12.78
C VAL A 261 -17.37 20.60 11.54
N GLN A 262 -18.20 20.85 10.54
CA GLN A 262 -17.85 21.72 9.41
C GLN A 262 -18.06 23.18 9.83
N LEU A 263 -17.29 24.10 9.32
CA LEU A 263 -17.48 25.55 9.51
C LEU A 263 -17.62 25.96 10.98
N ALA A 264 -16.52 25.87 11.71
CA ALA A 264 -16.44 26.39 13.08
C ALA A 264 -15.43 27.54 13.18
N THR A 265 -15.70 28.52 14.05
CA THR A 265 -14.75 29.56 14.40
C THR A 265 -13.80 29.06 15.49
N ALA A 266 -12.65 29.72 15.65
CA ALA A 266 -11.72 29.45 16.76
C ALA A 266 -12.41 29.54 18.12
N LYS A 267 -13.39 30.46 18.29
CA LYS A 267 -14.16 30.60 19.51
C LYS A 267 -15.09 29.42 19.79
N ASP A 268 -15.70 28.86 18.73
CA ASP A 268 -16.57 27.69 18.87
C ASP A 268 -15.75 26.46 19.28
N LEU A 269 -14.58 26.23 18.65
CA LEU A 269 -13.67 25.14 19.02
C LEU A 269 -13.13 25.32 20.46
N PHE A 270 -12.78 26.55 20.82
CA PHE A 270 -12.35 26.87 22.19
C PHE A 270 -13.45 26.59 23.24
N ALA A 271 -14.70 26.90 22.91
CA ALA A 271 -15.82 26.63 23.83
C ALA A 271 -15.96 25.12 24.11
N VAL A 272 -15.81 24.27 23.09
CA VAL A 272 -15.80 22.80 23.22
C VAL A 272 -14.64 22.33 24.11
N ILE A 273 -13.43 22.81 23.83
CA ILE A 273 -12.22 22.46 24.59
C ILE A 273 -12.40 22.88 26.08
N LYS A 274 -12.87 24.10 26.31
CA LYS A 274 -13.11 24.62 27.65
C LYS A 274 -14.15 23.79 28.41
N ALA A 275 -15.25 23.40 27.77
CA ALA A 275 -16.28 22.57 28.37
C ALA A 275 -15.73 21.19 28.77
N TRP A 276 -14.94 20.56 27.94
CA TRP A 276 -14.32 19.27 28.25
C TRP A 276 -13.29 19.37 29.37
N ILE A 277 -12.47 20.44 29.41
CA ILE A 277 -11.53 20.67 30.51
C ILE A 277 -12.27 20.87 31.82
N HIS A 278 -13.41 21.57 31.82
CA HIS A 278 -14.23 21.75 33.01
C HIS A 278 -14.83 20.42 33.49
N GLU A 279 -15.32 19.58 32.58
CA GLU A 279 -15.92 18.28 32.91
C GLU A 279 -14.89 17.28 33.47
N TYR A 280 -13.70 17.20 32.88
CA TYR A 280 -12.66 16.23 33.27
C TYR A 280 -11.70 16.75 34.35
N GLY A 281 -11.74 18.04 34.64
CA GLY A 281 -10.90 18.71 35.62
C GLY A 281 -9.54 19.16 35.11
N LYS A 282 -9.25 20.47 35.18
CA LYS A 282 -7.98 21.05 34.67
C LYS A 282 -6.73 20.40 35.28
N GLN A 283 -6.80 19.90 36.51
CA GLN A 283 -5.69 19.23 37.20
C GLN A 283 -5.27 17.93 36.51
N HIS A 284 -6.13 17.33 35.69
CA HIS A 284 -5.86 16.10 34.91
C HIS A 284 -5.47 16.39 33.45
N LEU A 285 -5.48 17.67 33.04
CA LEU A 285 -5.09 18.07 31.70
C LEU A 285 -3.57 17.96 31.50
N SER A 286 -3.12 17.15 30.53
CA SER A 286 -1.71 17.03 30.17
C SER A 286 -1.30 18.01 29.09
N ALA A 287 -2.06 18.07 28.00
CA ALA A 287 -1.77 18.95 26.87
C ALA A 287 -3.00 19.22 26.01
N ILE A 288 -2.94 20.31 25.24
CA ILE A 288 -3.82 20.64 24.12
C ILE A 288 -2.92 20.80 22.89
N ASN A 289 -3.02 19.90 21.94
CA ASN A 289 -2.18 19.87 20.76
C ASN A 289 -3.01 20.23 19.53
N ILE A 290 -2.59 21.24 18.78
CA ILE A 290 -3.32 21.81 17.66
C ILE A 290 -2.47 21.70 16.42
N ASP A 291 -3.00 21.20 15.28
CA ASP A 291 -2.29 21.24 14.01
C ASP A 291 -2.11 22.70 13.55
N ALA A 292 -0.88 23.03 13.16
CA ALA A 292 -0.49 24.39 12.78
C ALA A 292 -1.06 24.84 11.44
N ALA A 293 -1.48 23.92 10.56
CA ALA A 293 -1.90 24.26 9.21
C ALA A 293 -3.06 25.27 9.20
N TYR A 294 -4.07 25.06 10.04
CA TYR A 294 -5.22 25.97 10.18
C TYR A 294 -5.50 26.35 11.64
N GLY A 295 -4.67 25.95 12.58
CA GLY A 295 -4.90 26.11 14.02
C GLY A 295 -4.41 27.41 14.62
N ALA A 296 -3.79 28.33 13.87
CA ALA A 296 -3.18 29.54 14.42
C ALA A 296 -4.17 30.41 15.23
N SER A 297 -5.37 30.65 14.70
CA SER A 297 -6.38 31.45 15.41
C SER A 297 -6.88 30.80 16.68
N LEU A 298 -7.03 29.46 16.71
CA LEU A 298 -7.40 28.73 17.92
C LEU A 298 -6.27 28.76 18.96
N TYR A 299 -5.03 28.62 18.46
CA TYR A 299 -3.84 28.71 19.31
C TYR A 299 -3.74 30.07 20.00
N GLU A 300 -3.95 31.20 19.29
CA GLU A 300 -3.97 32.55 19.85
C GLU A 300 -5.03 32.66 20.98
N VAL A 301 -6.26 32.21 20.71
CA VAL A 301 -7.34 32.21 21.71
C VAL A 301 -6.99 31.41 22.97
N LEU A 302 -6.32 30.27 22.81
CA LEU A 302 -5.89 29.43 23.93
C LEU A 302 -4.70 30.04 24.68
N MET A 303 -3.78 30.70 23.96
CA MET A 303 -2.66 31.40 24.60
C MET A 303 -3.10 32.60 25.46
N ASP A 304 -4.22 33.22 25.09
CA ASP A 304 -4.84 34.30 25.89
C ASP A 304 -5.71 33.79 27.06
N SER A 305 -5.72 32.46 27.27
CA SER A 305 -6.53 31.81 28.31
C SER A 305 -5.69 31.18 29.43
N ASP A 306 -6.38 30.70 30.47
CA ASP A 306 -5.79 29.91 31.58
C ASP A 306 -5.17 28.57 31.11
N TYR A 307 -5.26 28.24 29.83
CA TYR A 307 -4.77 26.99 29.23
C TYR A 307 -3.48 27.19 28.44
N ALA A 308 -2.95 28.41 28.37
CA ALA A 308 -1.72 28.71 27.59
C ALA A 308 -0.57 27.74 27.91
N GLY A 309 -0.35 27.43 29.19
CA GLY A 309 0.72 26.54 29.63
C GLY A 309 0.54 25.06 29.25
N PHE A 310 -0.60 24.67 28.67
CA PHE A 310 -0.89 23.30 28.20
C PHE A 310 -0.96 23.23 26.70
N THR A 311 -0.94 24.38 26.01
CA THR A 311 -1.23 24.48 24.58
C THR A 311 0.06 24.36 23.73
N ASN A 312 0.05 23.52 22.73
CA ASN A 312 1.11 23.33 21.76
C ASN A 312 0.55 23.49 20.34
N LEU A 313 1.29 24.24 19.51
CA LEU A 313 1.04 24.30 18.07
C LEU A 313 1.99 23.33 17.39
N VAL A 314 1.46 22.34 16.68
CA VAL A 314 2.19 21.21 16.10
C VAL A 314 2.16 21.32 14.59
N SER A 315 3.33 21.47 13.97
CA SER A 315 3.42 21.46 12.51
C SER A 315 3.62 20.02 12.01
N PHE A 316 2.60 19.43 11.42
CA PHE A 316 2.69 18.09 10.82
C PHE A 316 3.71 18.01 9.67
N GLY A 317 3.83 19.07 8.87
CA GLY A 317 4.83 19.20 7.80
C GLY A 317 6.23 19.57 8.30
N GLY A 318 6.38 19.92 9.59
CA GLY A 318 7.66 20.28 10.19
C GLY A 318 8.63 19.11 10.27
N GLY A 319 9.89 19.42 10.62
CA GLY A 319 10.92 18.41 10.82
C GLY A 319 10.57 17.43 11.94
N ALA A 320 10.89 16.16 11.74
CA ALA A 320 10.83 15.14 12.77
C ALA A 320 12.00 15.32 13.77
N ASP A 321 11.81 14.93 15.04
CA ASP A 321 12.88 14.91 16.03
C ASP A 321 13.83 13.74 15.77
N GLU A 322 13.28 12.60 15.30
CA GLU A 322 14.06 11.41 14.98
C GLU A 322 14.43 11.37 13.48
N PRO A 323 15.71 11.11 13.14
CA PRO A 323 16.20 11.13 11.76
C PRO A 323 15.54 10.11 10.81
N SER A 324 14.94 9.04 11.35
CA SER A 324 14.27 7.98 10.60
C SER A 324 12.96 8.40 9.96
N TYR A 325 12.39 9.52 10.36
CA TYR A 325 11.11 10.02 9.83
C TYR A 325 11.31 11.23 8.90
N ALA A 326 10.46 11.32 7.88
CA ALA A 326 10.52 12.40 6.89
C ALA A 326 9.99 13.73 7.43
N ASN A 327 8.98 13.66 8.30
CA ASN A 327 8.33 14.82 8.92
C ASN A 327 7.68 14.45 10.26
N LYS A 328 7.16 15.47 10.96
CA LYS A 328 6.53 15.31 12.28
C LYS A 328 5.29 14.41 12.21
N ARG A 329 4.50 14.48 11.15
CA ARG A 329 3.30 13.66 10.99
C ARG A 329 3.66 12.17 10.97
N ALA A 330 4.67 11.77 10.18
CA ALA A 330 5.12 10.38 10.12
C ALA A 330 5.62 9.89 11.50
N GLU A 331 6.43 10.71 12.18
CA GLU A 331 6.92 10.39 13.52
C GLU A 331 5.76 10.17 14.51
N MET A 332 4.77 11.04 14.51
CA MET A 332 3.64 10.96 15.45
C MET A 332 2.74 9.74 15.19
N TYR A 333 2.50 9.38 13.92
CA TYR A 333 1.77 8.16 13.58
C TYR A 333 2.51 6.90 14.08
N MET A 334 3.83 6.88 13.98
CA MET A 334 4.62 5.76 14.49
C MET A 334 4.68 5.72 16.02
N LYS A 335 4.72 6.87 16.69
CA LYS A 335 4.58 6.95 18.16
C LYS A 335 3.21 6.49 18.64
N ALA A 336 2.14 6.85 17.91
CA ALA A 336 0.79 6.35 18.19
C ALA A 336 0.73 4.82 18.01
N LYS A 337 1.29 4.28 16.91
CA LYS A 337 1.38 2.84 16.69
C LYS A 337 2.09 2.13 17.85
N GLN A 338 3.25 2.63 18.26
CA GLN A 338 4.02 2.04 19.34
C GLN A 338 3.18 2.01 20.63
N PHE A 339 2.58 3.14 21.02
CA PHE A 339 1.73 3.23 22.21
C PHE A 339 0.56 2.23 22.14
N ILE A 340 -0.16 2.18 21.02
CA ILE A 340 -1.29 1.27 20.81
C ILE A 340 -0.85 -0.20 20.89
N THR A 341 0.32 -0.53 20.35
CA THR A 341 0.87 -1.89 20.42
C THR A 341 1.20 -2.29 21.86
N GLU A 342 1.73 -1.36 22.65
CA GLU A 342 2.18 -1.64 24.03
C GLU A 342 1.03 -1.62 25.06
N HIS A 343 0.04 -0.76 24.88
CA HIS A 343 -1.02 -0.48 25.88
C HIS A 343 -2.45 -0.78 25.39
N GLY A 344 -2.62 -1.06 24.12
CA GLY A 344 -3.93 -1.08 23.47
C GLY A 344 -4.58 0.31 23.42
N ILE A 345 -5.72 0.41 22.79
CA ILE A 345 -6.55 1.61 22.76
C ILE A 345 -8.01 1.21 22.77
N SER A 346 -8.87 2.01 23.44
CA SER A 346 -10.32 1.79 23.46
C SER A 346 -11.08 3.03 23.02
N GLY A 347 -12.36 2.86 22.66
CA GLY A 347 -13.25 3.98 22.30
C GLY A 347 -12.93 4.62 20.94
N VAL A 348 -12.13 3.96 20.06
CA VAL A 348 -11.90 4.43 18.69
C VAL A 348 -13.09 4.03 17.84
N ASP A 349 -13.76 4.99 17.23
CA ASP A 349 -14.91 4.71 16.38
C ASP A 349 -14.49 4.03 15.05
N GLU A 350 -15.41 3.27 14.44
CA GLU A 350 -15.16 2.54 13.18
C GLU A 350 -14.69 3.47 12.05
N SER A 351 -15.18 4.70 12.03
CA SER A 351 -14.80 5.72 11.06
C SER A 351 -13.32 6.10 11.19
N ALA A 352 -12.83 6.30 12.43
CA ALA A 352 -11.43 6.58 12.71
C ALA A 352 -10.55 5.36 12.46
N VAL A 353 -11.00 4.15 12.80
CA VAL A 353 -10.30 2.91 12.48
C VAL A 353 -10.06 2.81 10.96
N ASN A 354 -11.07 3.06 10.14
CA ASN A 354 -10.92 3.05 8.68
C ASN A 354 -9.92 4.11 8.18
N GLU A 355 -9.85 5.28 8.81
CA GLU A 355 -8.84 6.31 8.51
C GLU A 355 -7.41 5.82 8.85
N PHE A 356 -7.22 5.15 9.98
CA PHE A 356 -5.95 4.55 10.37
C PHE A 356 -5.52 3.43 9.43
N LEU A 357 -6.41 2.48 9.11
CA LEU A 357 -6.14 1.35 8.21
C LEU A 357 -5.78 1.79 6.79
N SER A 358 -6.32 2.94 6.36
CA SER A 358 -6.05 3.52 5.04
C SER A 358 -4.76 4.35 5.01
N THR A 359 -4.21 4.71 6.18
CA THR A 359 -2.96 5.46 6.27
C THR A 359 -1.77 4.51 6.21
N LYS A 360 -0.95 4.69 5.18
CA LYS A 360 0.23 3.86 4.93
C LYS A 360 1.51 4.70 4.95
N TYR A 361 2.66 4.05 5.05
CA TYR A 361 3.94 4.70 4.88
C TYR A 361 4.69 4.18 3.65
N VAL A 362 5.63 4.97 3.18
CA VAL A 362 6.62 4.62 2.17
C VAL A 362 8.00 5.06 2.66
N LEU A 363 9.05 4.44 2.18
CA LEU A 363 10.39 4.98 2.34
C LEU A 363 10.63 5.99 1.21
N ASN A 364 11.00 7.21 1.56
CA ASN A 364 11.34 8.23 0.57
C ASN A 364 12.77 8.01 0.01
N ASN A 365 13.21 8.88 -0.91
CA ASN A 365 14.53 8.77 -1.57
C ASN A 365 15.74 8.88 -0.60
N ARG A 366 15.51 9.16 0.68
CA ARG A 366 16.52 9.23 1.74
C ARG A 366 16.34 8.13 2.79
N ASP A 367 15.61 7.06 2.44
CA ASP A 367 15.27 5.92 3.30
C ASP A 367 14.55 6.31 4.61
N LYS A 368 13.86 7.46 4.61
CA LYS A 368 13.06 7.91 5.73
C LYS A 368 11.60 7.48 5.59
N ILE A 369 11.00 7.10 6.70
CA ILE A 369 9.57 6.78 6.78
C ILE A 369 8.76 8.06 6.50
N GLN A 370 7.92 8.01 5.48
CA GLN A 370 7.01 9.08 5.07
C GLN A 370 5.60 8.50 4.88
N LEU A 371 4.58 9.18 5.38
CA LEU A 371 3.20 8.75 5.10
C LEU A 371 2.85 9.03 3.63
N ILE A 372 1.94 8.20 3.08
CA ILE A 372 1.35 8.49 1.78
C ILE A 372 0.63 9.85 1.81
N PRO A 373 0.50 10.55 0.67
CA PRO A 373 -0.22 11.81 0.58
C PRO A 373 -1.65 11.72 1.14
N LYS A 374 -2.14 12.79 1.76
CA LYS A 374 -3.55 12.85 2.25
C LYS A 374 -4.55 12.65 1.11
N GLU A 375 -4.21 13.06 -0.09
CA GLU A 375 -5.00 12.90 -1.32
C GLU A 375 -5.24 11.43 -1.65
N ASP A 376 -4.24 10.59 -1.50
CA ASP A 376 -4.35 9.14 -1.75
C ASP A 376 -5.26 8.48 -0.71
N ILE A 377 -5.15 8.90 0.57
CA ILE A 377 -6.07 8.44 1.62
C ILE A 377 -7.50 8.91 1.31
N LYS A 378 -7.66 10.18 0.91
CA LYS A 378 -8.95 10.76 0.55
C LYS A 378 -9.61 10.05 -0.63
N GLN A 379 -8.84 9.60 -1.62
CA GLN A 379 -9.35 8.78 -2.72
C GLN A 379 -9.80 7.39 -2.23
N ALA A 380 -9.06 6.79 -1.30
CA ALA A 380 -9.38 5.45 -0.80
C ALA A 380 -10.65 5.41 0.07
N ILE A 381 -10.89 6.43 0.91
CA ILE A 381 -12.01 6.45 1.88
C ILE A 381 -13.05 7.54 1.62
N GLY A 382 -12.89 8.34 0.56
CA GLY A 382 -13.83 9.41 0.17
C GLY A 382 -13.76 10.69 1.00
N ARG A 383 -12.82 10.82 1.95
CA ARG A 383 -12.66 11.99 2.84
C ARG A 383 -11.23 12.09 3.40
N SER A 384 -10.89 13.25 3.98
CA SER A 384 -9.65 13.43 4.74
C SER A 384 -9.64 12.58 6.03
N PRO A 385 -8.46 12.14 6.51
CA PRO A 385 -8.31 11.38 7.76
C PRO A 385 -8.26 12.29 9.00
N ASP A 386 -9.19 13.27 9.10
CA ASP A 386 -9.18 14.34 10.10
C ASP A 386 -9.32 13.80 11.54
N THR A 387 -10.07 12.69 11.71
CA THR A 387 -10.25 12.05 13.01
C THR A 387 -8.99 11.33 13.46
N ALA A 388 -8.36 10.57 12.57
CA ALA A 388 -7.10 9.90 12.87
C ALA A 388 -5.98 10.92 13.17
N ASP A 389 -5.86 11.99 12.37
CA ASP A 389 -4.91 13.06 12.61
C ASP A 389 -5.13 13.72 14.00
N SER A 390 -6.40 13.97 14.39
CA SER A 390 -6.73 14.50 15.73
C SER A 390 -6.39 13.53 16.86
N ILE A 391 -6.61 12.22 16.67
CA ILE A 391 -6.20 11.20 17.64
C ILE A 391 -4.69 11.17 17.77
N VAL A 392 -3.96 11.20 16.66
CA VAL A 392 -2.49 11.17 16.62
C VAL A 392 -1.91 12.41 17.33
N LEU A 393 -2.53 13.58 17.21
CA LEU A 393 -2.14 14.78 17.96
C LEU A 393 -2.17 14.55 19.47
N THR A 394 -3.03 13.67 20.01
CA THR A 394 -3.05 13.38 21.45
C THR A 394 -1.79 12.65 21.95
N PHE A 395 -0.97 12.10 21.06
CA PHE A 395 0.29 11.44 21.40
C PHE A 395 1.51 12.38 21.30
N PHE A 396 1.31 13.62 20.86
CA PHE A 396 2.39 14.61 20.89
C PHE A 396 2.73 14.98 22.34
N THR A 397 3.99 14.77 22.72
CA THR A 397 4.54 15.19 24.00
C THR A 397 5.73 16.10 23.74
N THR A 398 5.76 17.23 24.43
CA THR A 398 7.02 17.98 24.58
C THR A 398 7.86 17.25 25.63
N ASP A 399 9.15 17.00 25.36
CA ASP A 399 10.09 16.26 26.22
C ASP A 399 10.24 16.86 27.63
N MET A 400 9.21 16.72 28.45
CA MET A 400 9.26 16.90 29.88
C MET A 400 8.31 15.91 30.56
N PRO A 401 8.82 14.86 31.23
CA PRO A 401 7.97 14.06 32.09
C PRO A 401 7.46 14.93 33.22
N ARG A 402 6.16 15.24 33.21
CA ARG A 402 5.48 15.87 34.33
C ARG A 402 5.27 14.82 35.43
N GLY A 403 6.27 14.71 36.32
CA GLY A 403 6.19 13.76 37.44
C GLY A 403 7.25 13.92 38.52
N LEU A 404 8.23 14.80 38.32
CA LEU A 404 9.16 15.21 39.38
C LEU A 404 9.17 16.72 39.41
N GLY A 405 8.68 17.28 40.54
CA GLY A 405 8.58 18.72 40.76
C GLY A 405 9.93 19.43 40.61
N LEU A 406 10.17 19.93 39.42
CA LEU A 406 11.23 20.87 39.10
C LEU A 406 10.57 22.13 38.56
N GLU A 407 10.80 23.24 39.26
CA GLU A 407 10.35 24.57 38.91
C GLU A 407 10.67 24.94 37.46
N ARG A 408 9.70 25.58 36.79
CA ARG A 408 9.87 26.12 35.44
C ARG A 408 11.05 27.06 35.38
N ARG A 409 12.07 26.75 34.61
CA ARG A 409 12.97 27.78 34.07
C ARG A 409 12.21 28.54 32.98
N GLU A 410 12.12 29.87 33.16
CA GLU A 410 11.57 30.82 32.21
C GLU A 410 12.24 30.62 30.83
N ARG A 411 11.45 30.48 29.77
CA ARG A 411 11.94 30.54 28.39
C ARG A 411 12.40 31.96 28.10
N GLN A 412 13.71 32.18 28.00
CA GLN A 412 14.25 33.38 27.38
C GLN A 412 13.85 33.38 25.90
N SER A 413 13.14 34.44 25.51
CA SER A 413 12.83 34.77 24.12
C SER A 413 14.14 35.07 23.38
N PHE A 414 14.50 34.23 22.45
CA PHE A 414 15.46 34.59 21.38
C PHE A 414 14.68 35.24 20.24
N TYR A 415 14.51 36.57 20.32
CA TYR A 415 14.43 37.40 19.12
C TYR A 415 15.87 37.80 18.82
N MET A 416 16.39 37.39 17.68
CA MET A 416 17.54 38.02 17.05
C MET A 416 17.04 39.02 16.03
N ASP A 417 17.63 40.19 16.11
CA ASP A 417 17.56 41.32 15.18
C ASP A 417 17.89 40.94 13.72
#